data_31e4fbb4937f86251604c43612967221
#
_entry.id   31e4fbb4937f86251604c43612967221
#
_cell.length_a   1.000
_cell.length_b   1.000
_cell.length_c   1.000
_cell.angle_alpha   90.00
_cell.angle_beta   90.00
_cell.angle_gamma   90.00
#
_symmetry.space_group_name_H-M   'P 1'
#
loop_
_entity.id
_entity.type
_entity.pdbx_description
1 polymer ?
#
loop_
_entity_poly.entity_id
_entity_poly.type
_entity_poly.pdbx_seq_one_letter_code
_entity_poly.pdbx_strand_id
1 'polypeptide(L)'
;MRTEQFVFSEVSSCVLIFANGERAVIKPTTDEEIMMLKVRPAVEKNTFQEKVISHYLEANTVPELAEKCDYTCMKSFTRHFKKNFNSTPYQWMLERRLDDARHYVLESDLSITEIAEICSFTNISHLVNLYTRHFGISPTKDRNLNRKNAV
;
A
#
# COMPACT_ATOMS: atom_id res chain seq x y z
N MET A 1 -15.15 2.69 26.32
CA MET A 1 -14.51 2.54 24.97
C MET A 1 -14.43 3.94 24.37
N ARG A 2 -13.23 4.46 24.15
CA ARG A 2 -13.09 5.73 23.41
C ARG A 2 -13.21 5.41 21.91
N THR A 3 -14.14 6.04 21.23
CA THR A 3 -14.25 6.03 19.79
C THR A 3 -13.67 7.35 19.30
N GLU A 4 -12.59 7.29 18.53
CA GLU A 4 -12.05 8.48 17.89
C GLU A 4 -12.80 8.72 16.58
N GLN A 5 -13.17 9.96 16.33
CA GLN A 5 -13.88 10.38 15.14
C GLN A 5 -12.98 11.34 14.37
N PHE A 6 -12.67 10.97 13.15
CA PHE A 6 -11.92 11.81 12.22
C PHE A 6 -12.88 12.37 11.17
N VAL A 7 -12.76 13.67 10.91
CA VAL A 7 -13.53 14.38 9.89
C VAL A 7 -12.54 14.88 8.85
N PHE A 8 -12.76 14.52 7.60
CA PHE A 8 -11.93 14.92 6.48
C PHE A 8 -12.81 15.71 5.50
N SER A 9 -12.32 16.86 5.02
CA SER A 9 -12.93 17.66 3.95
C SER A 9 -12.06 17.57 2.68
N GLU A 10 -12.68 17.72 1.52
CA GLU A 10 -11.97 17.75 0.22
C GLU A 10 -11.18 16.48 -0.11
N VAL A 11 -11.68 15.32 0.33
CA VAL A 11 -11.05 14.03 0.06
C VAL A 11 -11.53 13.49 -1.28
N SER A 12 -10.63 13.34 -2.23
CA SER A 12 -10.93 12.75 -3.55
C SER A 12 -11.02 11.20 -3.51
N SER A 13 -10.26 10.58 -2.62
CA SER A 13 -10.33 9.13 -2.36
C SER A 13 -9.69 8.79 -1.01
N CYS A 14 -10.15 7.70 -0.40
CA CYS A 14 -9.56 7.14 0.83
C CYS A 14 -9.25 5.66 0.62
N VAL A 15 -8.07 5.23 1.02
CA VAL A 15 -7.67 3.83 1.01
C VAL A 15 -7.75 3.28 2.43
N LEU A 16 -8.65 2.32 2.65
CA LEU A 16 -8.71 1.56 3.90
C LEU A 16 -7.80 0.34 3.77
N ILE A 17 -6.92 0.15 4.73
CA ILE A 17 -6.09 -1.04 4.85
C ILE A 17 -6.61 -1.83 6.05
N PHE A 18 -7.11 -3.04 5.80
CA PHE A 18 -7.61 -3.93 6.84
C PHE A 18 -6.47 -4.69 7.53
N ALA A 19 -6.70 -5.16 8.74
CA ALA A 19 -5.72 -5.94 9.51
C ALA A 19 -5.24 -7.23 8.81
N ASN A 20 -6.02 -7.78 7.89
CA ASN A 20 -5.65 -8.92 7.04
C ASN A 20 -4.83 -8.54 5.82
N GLY A 21 -4.53 -7.23 5.63
CA GLY A 21 -3.80 -6.69 4.50
C GLY A 21 -4.65 -6.40 3.26
N GLU A 22 -5.96 -6.67 3.30
CA GLU A 22 -6.88 -6.26 2.24
C GLU A 22 -7.00 -4.74 2.20
N ARG A 23 -7.28 -4.21 1.01
CA ARG A 23 -7.47 -2.78 0.76
C ARG A 23 -8.85 -2.54 0.16
N ALA A 24 -9.50 -1.48 0.61
CA ALA A 24 -10.70 -0.95 -0.02
C ALA A 24 -10.47 0.53 -0.37
N VAL A 25 -10.77 0.91 -1.59
CA VAL A 25 -10.76 2.31 -2.02
C VAL A 25 -12.19 2.81 -1.91
N ILE A 26 -12.38 3.88 -1.14
CA ILE A 26 -13.66 4.57 -1.00
C ILE A 26 -13.53 5.92 -1.70
N LYS A 27 -14.39 6.17 -2.68
CA LYS A 27 -14.54 7.48 -3.32
C LYS A 27 -15.80 8.15 -2.77
N PRO A 28 -15.76 9.43 -2.38
CA PRO A 28 -16.97 10.18 -2.03
C PRO A 28 -17.93 10.20 -3.22
N THR A 29 -19.21 10.10 -2.94
CA THR A 29 -20.27 10.02 -3.98
C THR A 29 -20.69 11.40 -4.47
N THR A 30 -20.34 12.47 -3.73
CA THR A 30 -20.65 13.86 -4.09
C THR A 30 -19.58 14.81 -3.58
N ASP A 31 -19.38 15.93 -4.28
CA ASP A 31 -18.35 16.95 -3.98
C ASP A 31 -18.54 17.66 -2.62
N GLU A 32 -19.63 17.44 -1.92
CA GLU A 32 -19.97 18.09 -0.64
C GLU A 32 -19.98 17.13 0.57
N GLU A 33 -19.67 15.84 0.39
CA GLU A 33 -19.74 14.90 1.51
C GLU A 33 -18.50 14.94 2.40
N ILE A 34 -18.74 15.29 3.66
CA ILE A 34 -17.79 15.12 4.75
C ILE A 34 -17.71 13.61 5.07
N MET A 35 -16.56 13.00 4.79
CA MET A 35 -16.33 11.61 5.17
C MET A 35 -16.06 11.50 6.66
N MET A 36 -17.00 10.92 7.41
CA MET A 36 -16.80 10.59 8.82
C MET A 36 -16.32 9.15 8.98
N LEU A 37 -15.09 8.98 9.40
CA LEU A 37 -14.54 7.68 9.76
C LEU A 37 -14.62 7.50 11.29
N LYS A 38 -15.45 6.57 11.75
CA LYS A 38 -15.46 6.15 13.15
C LYS A 38 -14.48 4.99 13.32
N VAL A 39 -13.31 5.27 13.85
CA VAL A 39 -12.32 4.26 14.16
C VAL A 39 -12.53 3.79 15.60
N ARG A 40 -12.79 2.49 15.80
CA ARG A 40 -12.71 1.91 17.14
C ARG A 40 -11.24 1.55 17.36
N PRO A 41 -10.60 2.01 18.45
CA PRO A 41 -9.29 1.50 18.79
C PRO A 41 -9.41 -0.03 18.96
N ALA A 42 -8.67 -0.78 18.16
CA ALA A 42 -8.53 -2.22 18.38
C ALA A 42 -7.96 -2.38 19.78
N VAL A 43 -8.59 -3.23 20.58
CA VAL A 43 -8.04 -3.63 21.87
C VAL A 43 -6.62 -4.14 21.61
N GLU A 44 -5.64 -3.57 22.29
CA GLU A 44 -4.21 -3.80 22.14
C GLU A 44 -3.83 -5.30 22.19
N LYS A 45 -3.98 -5.97 21.09
CA LYS A 45 -3.11 -7.07 20.73
C LYS A 45 -2.40 -6.61 19.47
N ASN A 46 -1.26 -5.94 19.65
CA ASN A 46 -0.33 -5.69 18.56
C ASN A 46 0.09 -7.03 17.97
N THR A 47 -0.77 -7.59 17.14
CA THR A 47 -0.46 -8.82 16.43
C THR A 47 0.72 -8.54 15.52
N PHE A 48 1.50 -9.56 15.22
CA PHE A 48 2.61 -9.42 14.28
C PHE A 48 2.16 -8.80 12.95
N GLN A 49 0.96 -9.15 12.50
CA GLN A 49 0.38 -8.60 11.27
C GLN A 49 0.13 -7.10 11.37
N GLU A 50 -0.43 -6.62 12.47
CA GLU A 50 -0.65 -5.20 12.70
C GLU A 50 0.66 -4.41 12.75
N LYS A 51 1.70 -4.95 13.41
CA LYS A 51 3.04 -4.34 13.40
C LYS A 51 3.61 -4.23 11.99
N VAL A 52 3.55 -5.29 11.21
CA VAL A 52 4.04 -5.29 9.82
C VAL A 52 3.30 -4.24 8.99
N ILE A 53 1.96 -4.18 9.08
CA ILE A 53 1.14 -3.25 8.30
C ILE A 53 1.39 -1.81 8.72
N SER A 54 1.53 -1.52 10.03
CA SER A 54 1.79 -0.16 10.50
C SER A 54 3.15 0.38 10.11
N HIS A 55 4.18 -0.49 10.04
CA HIS A 55 5.55 -0.08 9.73
C HIS A 55 5.96 -0.25 8.26
N TYR A 56 5.13 -0.92 7.46
CA TYR A 56 5.44 -1.18 6.05
C TYR A 56 5.70 0.11 5.25
N LEU A 57 4.88 1.15 5.44
CA LEU A 57 5.01 2.41 4.70
C LEU A 57 6.27 3.20 5.04
N GLU A 58 6.83 2.96 6.22
CA GLU A 58 8.05 3.61 6.70
C GLU A 58 9.33 2.82 6.41
N ALA A 59 9.20 1.56 5.98
CA ALA A 59 10.32 0.68 5.74
C ALA A 59 10.63 0.55 4.24
N ASN A 60 11.84 0.93 3.84
CA ASN A 60 12.29 0.79 2.45
C ASN A 60 12.84 -0.60 2.15
N THR A 61 13.31 -1.31 3.17
CA THR A 61 13.94 -2.63 3.03
C THR A 61 13.36 -3.65 4.00
N VAL A 62 13.53 -4.94 3.67
CA VAL A 62 13.11 -6.03 4.56
C VAL A 62 13.83 -5.99 5.93
N PRO A 63 15.15 -5.70 6.00
CA PRO A 63 15.82 -5.51 7.29
C PRO A 63 15.23 -4.40 8.15
N GLU A 64 14.94 -3.24 7.56
CA GLU A 64 14.28 -2.13 8.27
C GLU A 64 12.89 -2.53 8.79
N LEU A 65 12.09 -3.24 7.99
CA LEU A 65 10.79 -3.74 8.43
C LEU A 65 10.93 -4.74 9.59
N ALA A 66 11.94 -5.62 9.54
CA ALA A 66 12.21 -6.57 10.61
C ALA A 66 12.58 -5.85 11.91
N GLU A 67 13.46 -4.85 11.85
CA GLU A 67 13.88 -4.03 12.98
C GLU A 67 12.69 -3.29 13.60
N LYS A 68 11.86 -2.63 12.78
CA LYS A 68 10.64 -1.95 13.23
C LYS A 68 9.61 -2.90 13.88
N CYS A 69 9.65 -4.18 13.50
CA CYS A 69 8.84 -5.24 14.11
C CYS A 69 9.52 -5.92 15.31
N ASP A 70 10.59 -5.35 15.87
CA ASP A 70 11.35 -5.86 17.02
C ASP A 70 12.11 -7.19 16.75
N TYR A 71 12.50 -7.45 15.51
CA TYR A 71 13.28 -8.62 15.14
C TYR A 71 14.75 -8.29 14.91
N THR A 72 15.62 -8.92 15.69
CA THR A 72 17.08 -8.87 15.51
C THR A 72 17.62 -9.97 14.57
N CYS A 73 16.82 -11.04 14.35
CA CYS A 73 17.21 -12.17 13.53
C CYS A 73 16.33 -12.30 12.29
N MET A 74 16.92 -12.09 11.11
CA MET A 74 16.22 -12.17 9.82
C MET A 74 15.59 -13.54 9.54
N LYS A 75 16.22 -14.65 9.98
CA LYS A 75 15.65 -15.99 9.79
C LYS A 75 14.34 -16.15 10.59
N SER A 76 14.33 -15.66 11.82
CA SER A 76 13.14 -15.69 12.69
C SER A 76 12.03 -14.82 12.12
N PHE A 77 12.36 -13.60 11.69
CA PHE A 77 11.40 -12.70 11.04
C PHE A 77 10.77 -13.34 9.79
N THR A 78 11.61 -13.83 8.86
CA THR A 78 11.14 -14.45 7.61
C THR A 78 10.24 -15.66 7.86
N ARG A 79 10.61 -16.50 8.83
CA ARG A 79 9.79 -17.69 9.22
C ARG A 79 8.44 -17.27 9.79
N HIS A 80 8.44 -16.27 10.69
CA HIS A 80 7.20 -15.76 11.28
C HIS A 80 6.34 -15.04 10.25
N PHE A 81 6.97 -14.27 9.37
CA PHE A 81 6.30 -13.59 8.26
C PHE A 81 5.59 -14.58 7.32
N LYS A 82 6.29 -15.62 6.86
CA LYS A 82 5.69 -16.66 6.01
C LYS A 82 4.50 -17.34 6.67
N LYS A 83 4.57 -17.59 7.98
CA LYS A 83 3.46 -18.21 8.73
C LYS A 83 2.20 -17.33 8.75
N ASN A 84 2.37 -16.00 8.80
CA ASN A 84 1.26 -15.05 8.94
C ASN A 84 0.72 -14.49 7.62
N PHE A 85 1.60 -14.37 6.60
CA PHE A 85 1.26 -13.75 5.31
C PHE A 85 1.31 -14.73 4.13
N ASN A 86 1.69 -15.97 4.36
CA ASN A 86 1.86 -17.02 3.32
C ASN A 86 2.77 -16.59 2.14
N SER A 87 3.65 -15.62 2.37
CA SER A 87 4.56 -15.03 1.40
C SER A 87 5.89 -14.66 2.06
N THR A 88 6.93 -14.42 1.27
CA THR A 88 8.17 -13.87 1.82
C THR A 88 8.00 -12.36 2.09
N PRO A 89 8.72 -11.79 3.07
CA PRO A 89 8.67 -10.35 3.33
C PRO A 89 8.95 -9.52 2.08
N TYR A 90 9.96 -9.91 1.29
CA TYR A 90 10.33 -9.21 0.06
C TYR A 90 9.22 -9.24 -1.00
N GLN A 91 8.65 -10.43 -1.26
CA GLN A 91 7.56 -10.57 -2.24
C GLN A 91 6.33 -9.76 -1.84
N TRP A 92 5.95 -9.86 -0.56
CA TRP A 92 4.81 -9.12 -0.03
C TRP A 92 5.01 -7.60 -0.12
N MET A 93 6.19 -7.08 0.26
CA MET A 93 6.50 -5.65 0.13
C MET A 93 6.49 -5.21 -1.34
N LEU A 94 7.03 -6.03 -2.24
CA LEU A 94 7.06 -5.74 -3.67
C LEU A 94 5.66 -5.66 -4.27
N GLU A 95 4.79 -6.62 -3.93
CA GLU A 95 3.39 -6.62 -4.38
C GLU A 95 2.67 -5.35 -3.92
N ARG A 96 2.85 -4.95 -2.65
CA ARG A 96 2.24 -3.71 -2.14
C ARG A 96 2.73 -2.46 -2.86
N ARG A 97 4.04 -2.36 -3.12
CA ARG A 97 4.61 -1.25 -3.89
C ARG A 97 4.10 -1.21 -5.34
N LEU A 98 3.89 -2.36 -5.95
CA LEU A 98 3.30 -2.43 -7.28
C LEU A 98 1.83 -2.00 -7.28
N ASP A 99 1.06 -2.39 -6.26
CA ASP A 99 -0.32 -1.93 -6.09
C ASP A 99 -0.38 -0.41 -5.88
N ASP A 100 0.50 0.14 -5.04
CA ASP A 100 0.62 1.60 -4.84
C ASP A 100 1.02 2.30 -6.14
N ALA A 101 2.01 1.77 -6.85
CA ALA A 101 2.42 2.32 -8.15
C ALA A 101 1.28 2.30 -9.16
N ARG A 102 0.48 1.23 -9.21
CA ARG A 102 -0.69 1.16 -10.09
C ARG A 102 -1.74 2.17 -9.72
N HIS A 103 -1.99 2.38 -8.44
CA HIS A 103 -2.90 3.42 -7.99
C HIS A 103 -2.46 4.80 -8.51
N TYR A 104 -1.17 5.17 -8.35
CA TYR A 104 -0.67 6.42 -8.89
C TYR A 104 -0.71 6.48 -10.43
N VAL A 105 -0.44 5.38 -11.11
CA VAL A 105 -0.53 5.30 -12.58
C VAL A 105 -1.93 5.61 -13.07
N LEU A 106 -2.96 5.13 -12.39
CA LEU A 106 -4.36 5.27 -12.82
C LEU A 106 -5.00 6.58 -12.36
N GLU A 107 -4.66 7.05 -11.15
CA GLU A 107 -5.41 8.11 -10.46
C GLU A 107 -4.64 9.44 -10.36
N SER A 108 -3.38 9.51 -10.85
CA SER A 108 -2.58 10.74 -10.79
C SER A 108 -1.97 11.12 -12.14
N ASP A 109 -1.50 12.38 -12.23
CA ASP A 109 -0.75 12.89 -13.38
C ASP A 109 0.78 12.79 -13.21
N LEU A 110 1.25 12.16 -12.13
CA LEU A 110 2.67 11.96 -11.86
C LEU A 110 3.33 11.21 -13.02
N SER A 111 4.55 11.57 -13.36
CA SER A 111 5.36 10.83 -14.33
C SER A 111 5.72 9.44 -13.77
N ILE A 112 6.00 8.49 -14.66
CA ILE A 112 6.39 7.14 -14.22
C ILE A 112 7.70 7.17 -13.42
N THR A 113 8.56 8.17 -13.65
CA THR A 113 9.78 8.38 -12.88
C THR A 113 9.47 8.80 -11.45
N GLU A 114 8.62 9.79 -11.24
CA GLU A 114 8.17 10.21 -9.91
C GLU A 114 7.48 9.08 -9.16
N ILE A 115 6.64 8.29 -9.84
CA ILE A 115 6.00 7.11 -9.24
C ILE A 115 7.04 6.08 -8.79
N ALA A 116 8.10 5.84 -9.59
CA ALA A 116 9.17 4.92 -9.21
C ALA A 116 9.88 5.38 -7.92
N GLU A 117 10.14 6.67 -7.78
CA GLU A 117 10.75 7.27 -6.59
C GLU A 117 9.84 7.17 -5.37
N ILE A 118 8.58 7.59 -5.48
CA ILE A 118 7.58 7.57 -4.40
C ILE A 118 7.35 6.14 -3.89
N CYS A 119 7.28 5.17 -4.80
CA CYS A 119 7.07 3.76 -4.46
C CYS A 119 8.37 3.02 -4.10
N SER A 120 9.48 3.72 -3.90
CA SER A 120 10.78 3.16 -3.49
C SER A 120 11.32 2.09 -4.44
N PHE A 121 11.15 2.26 -5.75
CA PHE A 121 11.85 1.47 -6.75
C PHE A 121 13.23 2.04 -7.04
N THR A 122 14.21 1.17 -7.27
CA THR A 122 15.61 1.57 -7.50
C THR A 122 15.76 2.49 -8.70
N ASN A 123 14.95 2.29 -9.74
CA ASN A 123 14.89 3.12 -10.94
C ASN A 123 13.62 2.82 -11.74
N ILE A 124 13.35 3.65 -12.75
CA ILE A 124 12.18 3.52 -13.63
C ILE A 124 12.13 2.16 -14.37
N SER A 125 13.29 1.67 -14.85
CA SER A 125 13.33 0.39 -15.56
C SER A 125 12.95 -0.79 -14.65
N HIS A 126 13.34 -0.73 -13.39
CA HIS A 126 12.96 -1.72 -12.38
C HIS A 126 11.44 -1.71 -12.16
N LEU A 127 10.83 -0.53 -11.96
CA LEU A 127 9.37 -0.41 -11.87
C LEU A 127 8.68 -0.97 -13.11
N VAL A 128 9.05 -0.50 -14.32
CA VAL A 128 8.39 -0.87 -15.57
C VAL A 128 8.42 -2.38 -15.80
N ASN A 129 9.57 -3.01 -15.57
CA ASN A 129 9.75 -4.46 -15.75
C ASN A 129 8.88 -5.26 -14.76
N LEU A 130 8.91 -4.91 -13.47
CA LEU A 130 8.14 -5.61 -12.45
C LEU A 130 6.64 -5.36 -12.60
N TYR A 131 6.24 -4.13 -12.90
CA TYR A 131 4.85 -3.76 -13.17
C TYR A 131 4.28 -4.56 -14.36
N THR A 132 5.03 -4.56 -15.49
CA THR A 132 4.59 -5.29 -16.68
C THR A 132 4.50 -6.79 -16.43
N ARG A 133 5.44 -7.37 -15.69
CA ARG A 133 5.42 -8.77 -15.30
C ARG A 133 4.25 -9.12 -14.39
N HIS A 134 3.89 -8.22 -13.48
CA HIS A 134 2.84 -8.43 -12.47
C HIS A 134 1.44 -8.22 -13.05
N PHE A 135 1.24 -7.14 -13.81
CA PHE A 135 -0.08 -6.76 -14.34
C PHE A 135 -0.29 -7.13 -15.81
N GLY A 136 0.72 -7.64 -16.51
CA GLY A 136 0.63 -8.01 -17.93
C GLY A 136 0.62 -6.82 -18.90
N ILE A 137 0.72 -5.60 -18.40
CA ILE A 137 0.65 -4.35 -19.19
C ILE A 137 1.66 -3.33 -18.63
N SER A 138 2.26 -2.51 -19.51
CA SER A 138 3.18 -1.48 -19.06
C SER A 138 2.44 -0.30 -18.39
N PRO A 139 3.07 0.41 -17.41
CA PRO A 139 2.43 1.52 -16.69
C PRO A 139 1.82 2.57 -17.63
N THR A 140 2.56 2.97 -18.66
CA THR A 140 2.09 3.98 -19.62
C THR A 140 0.87 3.52 -20.42
N LYS A 141 0.85 2.24 -20.84
CA LYS A 141 -0.31 1.68 -21.54
C LYS A 141 -1.52 1.56 -20.61
N ASP A 142 -1.32 1.15 -19.37
CA ASP A 142 -2.39 1.00 -18.36
C ASP A 142 -3.05 2.38 -18.09
N ARG A 143 -2.25 3.43 -17.91
CA ARG A 143 -2.74 4.82 -17.80
C ARG A 143 -3.57 5.26 -19.02
N ASN A 144 -3.06 5.02 -20.21
CA ASN A 144 -3.73 5.45 -21.44
C ASN A 144 -5.06 4.72 -21.66
N LEU A 145 -5.15 3.45 -21.29
CA LEU A 145 -6.39 2.68 -21.35
C LEU A 145 -7.42 3.20 -20.33
N ASN A 146 -6.98 3.47 -19.10
CA ASN A 146 -7.87 4.00 -18.05
C ASN A 146 -8.46 5.34 -18.46
N ARG A 147 -7.65 6.27 -18.99
CA ARG A 147 -8.10 7.59 -19.46
C ARG A 147 -9.08 7.51 -20.64
N LYS A 148 -8.92 6.53 -21.53
CA LYS A 148 -9.85 6.31 -22.64
C LYS A 148 -11.22 5.76 -22.18
N ASN A 149 -11.22 4.99 -21.11
CA ASN A 149 -12.44 4.38 -20.57
C ASN A 149 -13.20 5.33 -19.62
N ALA A 150 -12.56 6.44 -19.20
CA ALA A 150 -13.15 7.46 -18.32
C ALA A 150 -13.89 8.59 -19.10
N VAL A 151 -13.87 8.57 -20.44
CA VAL A 151 -14.57 9.48 -21.36
C VAL A 151 -15.79 8.76 -21.93
#